data_71028112b438eeba682617e7d718682a
#
_entry.id   71028112b438eeba682617e7d718682a
#
_cell.length_a   1.000
_cell.length_b   1.000
_cell.length_c   1.000
_cell.angle_alpha   90.00
_cell.angle_beta   90.00
_cell.angle_gamma   90.00
#
_symmetry.space_group_name_H-M   'P 1'
#
loop_
_entity.id
_entity.type
_entity.pdbx_description
1 polymer ?
#
loop_
_entity_poly.entity_id
_entity_poly.type
_entity_poly.pdbx_seq_one_letter_code
_entity_poly.pdbx_strand_id
1 'polypeptide(L)'
;MTDYRKYTDYIIEQAEKLLSIDSPSGYCRQVTDYLLEELDRLGIQAKRTVKGGVVASFGGKNKEDGILLEAHCDTLGGMVAEIKANGRLRLTNIGGMKPANAEAENVRIITKADGIYEGVCQLVNASVHVNGDYEKTERNWDTV
;
A
#
# COMPACT_ATOMS: atom_id res chain seq x y z
N MET A 1 -15.18 25.21 -23.54
CA MET A 1 -14.05 24.45 -22.95
C MET A 1 -14.48 24.03 -21.56
N THR A 2 -14.46 22.73 -21.27
CA THR A 2 -14.90 22.25 -19.94
C THR A 2 -13.86 22.66 -18.89
N ASP A 3 -14.30 23.32 -17.83
CA ASP A 3 -13.40 23.68 -16.72
C ASP A 3 -13.22 22.47 -15.78
N TYR A 4 -12.08 21.83 -15.87
CA TYR A 4 -11.72 20.66 -15.05
C TYR A 4 -11.22 21.02 -13.65
N ARG A 5 -10.93 22.31 -13.39
CA ARG A 5 -10.42 22.77 -12.07
C ARG A 5 -11.39 22.46 -10.93
N LYS A 6 -12.69 22.43 -11.22
CA LYS A 6 -13.73 22.07 -10.24
C LYS A 6 -13.57 20.65 -9.64
N TYR A 7 -12.79 19.78 -10.28
CA TYR A 7 -12.53 18.43 -9.78
C TYR A 7 -11.22 18.34 -8.99
N THR A 8 -10.40 19.40 -8.98
CA THR A 8 -9.06 19.36 -8.38
C THR A 8 -9.12 19.06 -6.89
N ASP A 9 -9.97 19.77 -6.15
CA ASP A 9 -10.10 19.58 -4.70
C ASP A 9 -10.57 18.15 -4.37
N TYR A 10 -11.53 17.64 -5.11
CA TYR A 10 -12.01 16.28 -4.97
C TYR A 10 -10.91 15.25 -5.26
N ILE A 11 -10.12 15.44 -6.32
CA ILE A 11 -9.02 14.55 -6.68
C ILE A 11 -7.95 14.52 -5.57
N ILE A 12 -7.60 15.69 -5.02
CA ILE A 12 -6.63 15.79 -3.93
C ILE A 12 -7.16 15.07 -2.69
N GLU A 13 -8.41 15.36 -2.30
CA GLU A 13 -9.04 14.69 -1.15
C GLU A 13 -9.06 13.17 -1.30
N GLN A 14 -9.45 12.67 -2.47
CA GLN A 14 -9.49 11.23 -2.72
C GLN A 14 -8.08 10.61 -2.75
N ALA A 15 -7.09 11.30 -3.29
CA ALA A 15 -5.71 10.84 -3.28
C ALA A 15 -5.17 10.73 -1.85
N GLU A 16 -5.41 11.73 -1.00
CA GLU A 16 -5.01 11.70 0.41
C GLU A 16 -5.66 10.53 1.16
N LYS A 17 -6.96 10.31 0.97
CA LYS A 17 -7.70 9.21 1.61
C LYS A 17 -7.17 7.84 1.15
N LEU A 18 -7.02 7.64 -0.15
CA LEU A 18 -6.55 6.36 -0.70
C LEU A 18 -5.11 6.05 -0.25
N LEU A 19 -4.23 7.04 -0.26
CA LEU A 19 -2.83 6.86 0.16
C LEU A 19 -2.68 6.69 1.68
N SER A 20 -3.66 7.10 2.47
CA SER A 20 -3.66 6.90 3.93
C SER A 20 -4.14 5.51 4.36
N ILE A 21 -4.73 4.73 3.46
CA ILE A 21 -5.19 3.37 3.74
C ILE A 21 -4.07 2.37 3.47
N ASP A 22 -3.68 1.62 4.49
CA ASP A 22 -2.71 0.54 4.33
C ASP A 22 -3.25 -0.54 3.39
N SER A 23 -2.60 -0.69 2.25
CA SER A 23 -3.06 -1.59 1.19
C SER A 23 -1.94 -2.35 0.47
N PRO A 24 -0.97 -2.95 1.18
CA PRO A 24 0.02 -3.79 0.49
C PRO A 24 -0.69 -4.95 -0.21
N SER A 25 -0.16 -5.37 -1.37
CA SER A 25 -0.77 -6.44 -2.17
C SER A 25 -1.09 -7.68 -1.32
N GLY A 26 -2.34 -8.14 -1.40
CA GLY A 26 -2.89 -9.19 -0.52
C GLY A 26 -3.61 -8.68 0.73
N TYR A 27 -3.44 -7.41 1.11
CA TYR A 27 -4.14 -6.76 2.23
C TYR A 27 -4.95 -5.55 1.76
N CYS A 28 -5.63 -5.66 0.62
CA CYS A 28 -6.34 -4.54 -0.04
C CYS A 28 -7.82 -4.43 0.35
N ARG A 29 -8.30 -5.16 1.37
CA ARG A 29 -9.72 -5.17 1.71
C ARG A 29 -10.25 -3.79 2.06
N GLN A 30 -9.53 -3.05 2.91
CA GLN A 30 -9.97 -1.73 3.38
C GLN A 30 -10.04 -0.71 2.25
N VAL A 31 -9.01 -0.65 1.40
CA VAL A 31 -9.01 0.28 0.26
C VAL A 31 -10.09 -0.06 -0.76
N THR A 32 -10.39 -1.33 -0.99
CA THR A 32 -11.47 -1.72 -1.90
C THR A 32 -12.86 -1.55 -1.29
N ASP A 33 -13.02 -1.66 0.02
CA ASP A 33 -14.26 -1.28 0.72
C ASP A 33 -14.49 0.23 0.56
N TYR A 34 -13.48 1.05 0.82
CA TYR A 34 -13.55 2.50 0.61
C TYR A 34 -13.92 2.88 -0.84
N LEU A 35 -13.31 2.23 -1.83
CA LEU A 35 -13.64 2.47 -3.25
C LEU A 35 -15.09 2.12 -3.58
N LEU A 36 -15.62 1.02 -3.04
CA LEU A 36 -17.02 0.63 -3.25
C LEU A 36 -17.98 1.65 -2.63
N GLU A 37 -17.71 2.11 -1.41
CA GLU A 37 -18.49 3.13 -0.72
C GLU A 37 -18.46 4.47 -1.48
N GLU A 38 -17.31 4.89 -1.97
CA GLU A 38 -17.19 6.14 -2.71
C GLU A 38 -17.89 6.07 -4.08
N LEU A 39 -17.78 4.95 -4.79
CA LEU A 39 -18.50 4.75 -6.05
C LEU A 39 -20.01 4.71 -5.84
N ASP A 40 -20.50 4.08 -4.77
CA ASP A 40 -21.90 4.09 -4.40
C ASP A 40 -22.39 5.51 -4.08
N ARG A 41 -21.61 6.29 -3.32
CA ARG A 41 -21.89 7.71 -3.05
C ARG A 41 -22.02 8.55 -4.32
N LEU A 42 -21.26 8.21 -5.35
CA LEU A 42 -21.31 8.83 -6.67
C LEU A 42 -22.46 8.29 -7.55
N GLY A 43 -23.24 7.33 -7.06
CA GLY A 43 -24.32 6.67 -7.81
C GLY A 43 -23.82 5.70 -8.88
N ILE A 44 -22.58 5.21 -8.77
CA ILE A 44 -21.95 4.31 -9.72
C ILE A 44 -21.97 2.89 -9.17
N GLN A 45 -22.65 1.98 -9.90
CA GLN A 45 -22.67 0.58 -9.51
C GLN A 45 -21.30 -0.07 -9.71
N ALA A 46 -20.76 -0.61 -8.63
CA ALA A 46 -19.49 -1.29 -8.62
C ALA A 46 -19.58 -2.63 -7.88
N LYS A 47 -18.65 -3.51 -8.15
CA LYS A 47 -18.54 -4.80 -7.45
C LYS A 47 -17.08 -5.17 -7.20
N ARG A 48 -16.87 -5.90 -6.09
CA ARG A 48 -15.58 -6.53 -5.85
C ARG A 48 -15.44 -7.80 -6.69
N THR A 49 -14.29 -7.97 -7.30
CA THR A 49 -13.92 -9.20 -8.00
C THR A 49 -13.49 -10.28 -7.00
N VAL A 50 -13.41 -11.54 -7.45
CA VAL A 50 -12.92 -12.65 -6.62
C VAL A 50 -11.48 -12.44 -6.15
N LYS A 51 -10.66 -11.74 -6.95
CA LYS A 51 -9.27 -11.40 -6.61
C LYS A 51 -9.14 -10.13 -5.77
N GLY A 52 -10.25 -9.51 -5.36
CA GLY A 52 -10.24 -8.34 -4.49
C GLY A 52 -10.15 -6.99 -5.21
N GLY A 53 -10.09 -6.94 -6.54
CA GLY A 53 -10.19 -5.68 -7.28
C GLY A 53 -11.63 -5.14 -7.32
N VAL A 54 -11.80 -3.90 -7.72
CA VAL A 54 -13.11 -3.25 -7.91
C VAL A 54 -13.36 -3.02 -9.39
N VAL A 55 -14.55 -3.37 -9.87
CA VAL A 55 -15.00 -3.13 -11.24
C VAL A 55 -16.29 -2.32 -11.20
N ALA A 56 -16.29 -1.23 -11.95
CA ALA A 56 -17.45 -0.36 -12.13
C ALA A 56 -17.74 -0.15 -13.61
N SER A 57 -19.00 0.04 -13.95
CA SER A 57 -19.44 0.39 -15.31
C SER A 57 -19.99 1.80 -15.31
N PHE A 58 -19.40 2.65 -16.10
CA PHE A 58 -19.86 4.04 -16.29
C PHE A 58 -20.89 4.16 -17.42
N GLY A 59 -21.30 3.03 -17.99
CA GLY A 59 -22.19 3.02 -19.15
C GLY A 59 -21.47 3.40 -20.45
N GLY A 60 -22.26 3.59 -21.48
CA GLY A 60 -21.74 3.96 -22.80
C GLY A 60 -22.84 3.88 -23.86
N LYS A 61 -22.56 4.42 -25.04
CA LYS A 61 -23.47 4.38 -26.18
C LYS A 61 -23.50 3.02 -26.85
N ASN A 62 -22.39 2.28 -26.77
CA ASN A 62 -22.22 0.97 -27.37
C ASN A 62 -21.84 -0.05 -26.28
N LYS A 63 -22.52 -1.18 -26.25
CA LYS A 63 -22.26 -2.28 -25.30
C LYS A 63 -21.25 -3.30 -25.81
N GLU A 64 -21.01 -3.29 -27.11
CA GLU A 64 -20.13 -4.26 -27.80
C GLU A 64 -18.69 -3.76 -27.91
N ASP A 65 -18.48 -2.45 -27.74
CA ASP A 65 -17.18 -1.80 -27.93
C ASP A 65 -16.96 -0.81 -26.78
N GLY A 66 -16.13 -1.19 -25.84
CA GLY A 66 -15.89 -0.45 -24.62
C GLY A 66 -14.43 -0.06 -24.44
N ILE A 67 -14.20 0.98 -23.64
CA ILE A 67 -12.87 1.39 -23.18
C ILE A 67 -12.71 0.93 -21.73
N LEU A 68 -11.66 0.14 -21.47
CA LEU A 68 -11.26 -0.21 -20.11
C LEU A 68 -10.28 0.85 -19.60
N LEU A 69 -10.62 1.48 -18.48
CA LEU A 69 -9.69 2.29 -17.69
C LEU A 69 -9.24 1.46 -16.50
N GLU A 70 -7.94 1.37 -16.32
CA GLU A 70 -7.32 0.55 -15.27
C GLU A 70 -6.36 1.40 -14.44
N ALA A 71 -6.41 1.21 -13.13
CA ALA A 71 -5.46 1.79 -12.19
C ALA A 71 -5.30 0.85 -10.98
N HIS A 72 -4.20 0.98 -10.23
CA HIS A 72 -3.99 0.23 -9.01
C HIS A 72 -4.03 1.14 -7.78
N CYS A 73 -4.45 0.57 -6.64
CA CYS A 73 -4.48 1.24 -5.34
C CYS A 73 -3.68 0.49 -4.26
N ASP A 74 -3.05 -0.61 -4.63
CA ASP A 74 -2.15 -1.30 -3.70
C ASP A 74 -0.84 -0.51 -3.54
N THR A 75 -0.35 -0.52 -2.30
CA THR A 75 0.85 0.19 -1.88
C THR A 75 2.01 -0.76 -1.63
N LEU A 76 3.20 -0.21 -1.47
CA LEU A 76 4.37 -0.98 -1.05
C LEU A 76 4.18 -1.49 0.38
N GLY A 77 4.81 -2.61 0.68
CA GLY A 77 4.79 -3.19 2.01
C GLY A 77 5.71 -4.39 2.15
N GLY A 78 5.71 -4.97 3.34
CA GLY A 78 6.43 -6.18 3.64
C GLY A 78 5.55 -7.18 4.38
N MET A 79 5.94 -8.43 4.35
CA MET A 79 5.32 -9.48 5.14
C MET A 79 6.35 -10.06 6.11
N VAL A 80 5.93 -10.34 7.33
CA VAL A 80 6.80 -10.99 8.31
C VAL A 80 7.12 -12.41 7.83
N ALA A 81 8.39 -12.67 7.56
CA ALA A 81 8.90 -13.97 7.16
C ALA A 81 9.39 -14.77 8.37
N GLU A 82 9.87 -14.10 9.41
CA GLU A 82 10.41 -14.74 10.60
C GLU A 82 10.37 -13.81 11.80
N ILE A 83 10.11 -14.36 12.98
CA ILE A 83 10.34 -13.71 14.28
C ILE A 83 11.61 -14.28 14.82
N LYS A 84 12.68 -13.46 14.85
CA LYS A 84 14.01 -13.87 15.31
C LYS A 84 14.04 -14.07 16.84
N ALA A 85 14.97 -14.86 17.34
CA ALA A 85 15.11 -15.13 18.77
C ALA A 85 15.35 -13.87 19.63
N ASN A 86 15.88 -12.80 19.04
CA ASN A 86 16.09 -11.50 19.69
C ASN A 86 14.85 -10.58 19.64
N GLY A 87 13.71 -11.07 19.16
CA GLY A 87 12.45 -10.33 19.04
C GLY A 87 12.34 -9.44 17.79
N ARG A 88 13.38 -9.38 16.95
CA ARG A 88 13.30 -8.67 15.68
C ARG A 88 12.51 -9.46 14.64
N LEU A 89 11.90 -8.75 13.72
CA LEU A 89 11.19 -9.34 12.60
C LEU A 89 12.10 -9.33 11.36
N ARG A 90 12.14 -10.43 10.64
CA ARG A 90 12.67 -10.46 9.29
C ARG A 90 11.50 -10.35 8.31
N LEU A 91 11.64 -9.46 7.36
CA LEU A 91 10.60 -9.21 6.37
C LEU A 91 10.93 -9.86 5.03
N THR A 92 9.90 -10.12 4.26
CA THR A 92 9.98 -10.31 2.81
C THR A 92 9.18 -9.19 2.15
N ASN A 93 9.67 -8.68 1.03
CA ASN A 93 8.97 -7.61 0.33
C ASN A 93 7.67 -8.09 -0.31
N ILE A 94 6.70 -7.18 -0.34
CA ILE A 94 5.51 -7.28 -1.17
C ILE A 94 5.65 -6.21 -2.27
N GLY A 95 5.56 -6.63 -3.52
CA GLY A 95 5.83 -5.74 -4.65
C GLY A 95 7.30 -5.35 -4.78
N GLY A 96 7.54 -4.16 -5.29
CA GLY A 96 8.88 -3.65 -5.63
C GLY A 96 9.60 -2.88 -4.53
N MET A 97 9.18 -3.00 -3.25
CA MET A 97 9.82 -2.28 -2.15
C MET A 97 11.30 -2.66 -2.02
N LYS A 98 12.15 -1.66 -1.86
CA LYS A 98 13.59 -1.86 -1.65
C LYS A 98 13.93 -1.63 -0.18
N PRO A 99 14.80 -2.46 0.43
CA PRO A 99 15.21 -2.30 1.83
C PRO A 99 15.81 -0.94 2.13
N ALA A 100 16.60 -0.39 1.22
CA ALA A 100 17.18 0.95 1.37
C ALA A 100 16.13 2.07 1.50
N ASN A 101 14.94 1.89 0.91
CA ASN A 101 13.85 2.86 1.04
C ASN A 101 13.02 2.66 2.32
N ALA A 102 13.17 1.51 2.96
CA ALA A 102 12.49 1.19 4.22
C ALA A 102 13.35 1.52 5.44
N GLU A 103 14.68 1.65 5.27
CA GLU A 103 15.58 1.97 6.38
C GLU A 103 15.18 3.29 7.04
N ALA A 104 15.05 3.28 8.35
CA ALA A 104 14.61 4.37 9.22
C ALA A 104 13.11 4.75 9.13
N GLU A 105 12.32 4.06 8.33
CA GLU A 105 10.89 4.32 8.24
C GLU A 105 10.12 3.67 9.39
N ASN A 106 9.12 4.40 9.88
CA ASN A 106 8.12 3.86 10.81
C ASN A 106 7.14 2.97 10.04
N VAL A 107 6.83 1.83 10.63
CA VAL A 107 5.94 0.84 10.02
C VAL A 107 4.83 0.44 10.97
N ARG A 108 3.67 0.11 10.41
CA ARG A 108 2.59 -0.56 11.13
C ARG A 108 2.66 -2.06 10.88
N ILE A 109 2.72 -2.83 11.95
CA ILE A 109 2.76 -4.29 11.93
C ILE A 109 1.36 -4.77 12.25
N ILE A 110 0.65 -5.24 11.23
CA ILE A 110 -0.73 -5.68 11.34
C ILE A 110 -0.75 -7.17 11.64
N THR A 111 -1.31 -7.55 12.77
CA THR A 111 -1.42 -8.94 13.18
C THR A 111 -2.80 -9.51 12.90
N LYS A 112 -2.91 -10.82 12.86
CA LYS A 112 -4.19 -11.49 12.61
C LYS A 112 -5.15 -11.42 13.81
N ALA A 113 -4.62 -11.41 15.02
CA ALA A 113 -5.41 -11.58 16.24
C ALA A 113 -5.27 -10.42 17.24
N ASP A 114 -4.08 -9.80 17.32
CA ASP A 114 -3.73 -8.93 18.44
C ASP A 114 -3.72 -7.42 18.09
N GLY A 115 -4.15 -7.06 16.88
CA GLY A 115 -4.23 -5.65 16.45
C GLY A 115 -3.00 -5.16 15.70
N ILE A 116 -2.71 -3.88 15.84
CA ILE A 116 -1.65 -3.17 15.11
C ILE A 116 -0.58 -2.72 16.10
N TYR A 117 0.66 -3.01 15.77
CA TYR A 117 1.84 -2.53 16.50
C TYR A 117 2.62 -1.55 15.63
N GLU A 118 3.30 -0.62 16.28
CA GLU A 118 4.24 0.27 15.60
C GLU A 118 5.66 -0.26 15.73
N GLY A 119 6.45 -0.08 14.70
CA GLY A 119 7.84 -0.48 14.65
C GLY A 119 8.63 0.43 13.72
N VAL A 120 9.92 0.17 13.64
CA VAL A 120 10.82 0.89 12.75
C VAL A 120 11.69 -0.11 11.99
N CYS A 121 11.85 0.10 10.69
CA CYS A 121 12.82 -0.65 9.89
C CYS A 121 14.23 -0.06 10.13
N GLN A 122 15.15 -0.89 10.61
CA GLN A 122 16.51 -0.45 10.90
C GLN A 122 17.52 -1.50 10.49
N LEU A 123 18.72 -1.06 10.10
CA LEU A 123 19.85 -1.95 9.99
C LEU A 123 20.05 -2.77 11.27
N VAL A 124 20.45 -4.02 11.14
CA VAL A 124 20.77 -4.89 12.27
C VAL A 124 21.77 -4.23 13.21
N ASN A 125 22.73 -3.47 12.66
CA ASN A 125 23.68 -2.64 13.40
C ASN A 125 23.55 -1.18 12.92
N ALA A 126 22.53 -0.47 13.43
CA ALA A 126 22.07 0.81 12.89
C ALA A 126 22.91 2.03 13.33
N SER A 127 23.78 1.90 14.33
CA SER A 127 24.53 3.05 14.85
C SER A 127 25.81 3.29 14.07
N VAL A 128 25.85 4.38 13.32
CA VAL A 128 27.05 4.83 12.59
C VAL A 128 28.26 5.05 13.50
N HIS A 129 28.06 5.39 14.77
CA HIS A 129 29.14 5.66 15.72
C HIS A 129 29.86 4.40 16.23
N VAL A 130 29.22 3.23 16.16
CA VAL A 130 29.77 1.96 16.64
C VAL A 130 29.87 0.91 15.55
N ASN A 131 29.28 1.16 14.39
CA ASN A 131 29.34 0.27 13.23
C ASN A 131 30.36 0.82 12.21
N GLY A 132 31.61 0.37 12.29
CA GLY A 132 32.66 0.77 11.37
C GLY A 132 32.40 0.43 9.89
N ASP A 133 31.47 -0.47 9.62
CA ASP A 133 31.09 -0.89 8.27
C ASP A 133 29.68 -0.37 7.88
N TYR A 134 29.14 0.60 8.59
CA TYR A 134 27.80 1.12 8.35
C TYR A 134 27.55 1.49 6.88
N GLU A 135 28.46 2.24 6.27
CA GLU A 135 28.33 2.69 4.88
C GLU A 135 28.55 1.57 3.86
N LYS A 136 29.30 0.53 4.24
CA LYS A 136 29.57 -0.63 3.39
C LYS A 136 28.52 -1.73 3.51
N THR A 137 27.68 -1.65 4.55
CA THR A 137 26.63 -2.64 4.78
C THR A 137 25.60 -2.58 3.66
N GLU A 138 25.45 -3.66 2.91
CA GLU A 138 24.41 -3.76 1.89
C GLU A 138 23.03 -3.69 2.52
N ARG A 139 22.13 -2.92 1.90
CA ARG A 139 20.73 -2.79 2.33
C ARG A 139 19.90 -3.88 1.65
N ASN A 140 19.72 -4.99 2.31
CA ASN A 140 18.88 -6.10 1.89
C ASN A 140 17.96 -6.57 3.05
N TRP A 141 17.05 -7.50 2.81
CA TRP A 141 16.08 -7.94 3.81
C TRP A 141 16.65 -8.80 4.96
N ASP A 142 17.93 -9.09 4.93
CA ASP A 142 18.65 -9.74 6.05
C ASP A 142 19.36 -8.71 6.94
N THR A 143 19.59 -7.51 6.42
CA THR A 143 20.33 -6.43 7.09
C THR A 143 19.47 -5.26 7.56
N VAL A 144 18.27 -5.06 6.95
CA VAL A 144 17.28 -4.03 7.34
C VAL A 144 16.06 -4.65 8.00
#